data_05d6ae7db376055e73b21cc0f5c1edde
#
_entry.id   05d6ae7db376055e73b21cc0f5c1edde
#
_cell.length_a   1.000
_cell.length_b   1.000
_cell.length_c   1.000
_cell.angle_alpha   90.00
_cell.angle_beta   90.00
_cell.angle_gamma   90.00
#
_symmetry.space_group_name_H-M   'P 1'
#
loop_
_entity.id
_entity.type
_entity.pdbx_description
1 polymer ?
#
loop_
_entity_poly.entity_id
_entity_poly.type
_entity_poly.pdbx_seq_one_letter_code
_entity_poly.pdbx_strand_id
1 'polypeptide(L)'
;KIIPTFFDKDENGISKRWMEIMKQSIMSNAGRYSTARMLIDYTNKFYMPLCNLYNKYYTDLSSVAEFNSWKNNLYSNWNDITIKQEKGNLDNITVDAGNNITVRCKVYLPNIDKNSIEAQVYYGQIMENGIVDKIQIIPMNLIGSDDEKKEYEYEATVELTTGGNYGYTFRVMPKNEMLLDPANLDLVKWITK
;
A
#
# COMPACT_ATOMS: atom_id res chain seq x y z
N LYS A 1 -15.06 -34.89 11.02
CA LYS A 1 -14.01 -34.79 12.06
C LYS A 1 -14.53 -34.17 13.36
N ILE A 2 -15.34 -33.11 13.36
CA ILE A 2 -15.79 -32.37 14.56
C ILE A 2 -16.68 -33.24 15.46
N ILE A 3 -17.79 -33.78 14.92
CA ILE A 3 -18.78 -34.54 15.67
C ILE A 3 -18.16 -35.74 16.41
N PRO A 4 -17.40 -36.63 15.77
CA PRO A 4 -16.78 -37.75 16.50
C PRO A 4 -15.89 -37.28 17.64
N THR A 5 -15.10 -36.21 17.44
CA THR A 5 -14.17 -35.70 18.46
C THR A 5 -14.92 -35.09 19.64
N PHE A 6 -16.06 -34.45 19.42
CA PHE A 6 -16.89 -33.85 20.50
C PHE A 6 -17.53 -34.94 21.38
N PHE A 7 -17.98 -36.02 20.78
CA PHE A 7 -18.66 -37.12 21.51
C PHE A 7 -17.71 -38.21 22.04
N ASP A 8 -16.41 -38.14 21.71
CA ASP A 8 -15.38 -39.02 22.28
C ASP A 8 -15.04 -38.56 23.71
N LYS A 9 -15.78 -39.08 24.67
CA LYS A 9 -15.72 -38.68 26.07
C LYS A 9 -15.13 -39.80 26.94
N ASP A 10 -14.30 -39.40 27.91
CA ASP A 10 -13.75 -40.29 28.93
C ASP A 10 -14.80 -40.65 30.01
N GLU A 11 -14.41 -41.46 31.03
CA GLU A 11 -15.26 -41.90 32.13
C GLU A 11 -15.87 -40.75 32.93
N ASN A 12 -15.27 -39.55 32.86
CA ASN A 12 -15.73 -38.33 33.53
C ASN A 12 -16.61 -37.47 32.58
N GLY A 13 -16.94 -37.95 31.40
CA GLY A 13 -17.71 -37.24 30.42
C GLY A 13 -16.96 -36.11 29.70
N ILE A 14 -15.62 -36.10 29.77
CA ILE A 14 -14.77 -35.04 29.20
C ILE A 14 -14.11 -35.55 27.91
N SER A 15 -14.27 -34.82 26.83
CA SER A 15 -13.50 -35.03 25.60
C SER A 15 -12.20 -34.24 25.61
N LYS A 16 -11.09 -34.90 25.97
CA LYS A 16 -9.76 -34.28 26.03
C LYS A 16 -9.32 -33.66 24.69
N ARG A 17 -9.60 -34.38 23.62
CA ARG A 17 -9.25 -33.93 22.27
C ARG A 17 -10.07 -32.69 21.84
N TRP A 18 -11.34 -32.61 22.22
CA TRP A 18 -12.16 -31.42 22.01
C TRP A 18 -11.68 -30.23 22.82
N MET A 19 -11.34 -30.46 24.07
CA MET A 19 -10.77 -29.41 24.94
C MET A 19 -9.47 -28.84 24.36
N GLU A 20 -8.62 -29.66 23.77
CA GLU A 20 -7.41 -29.19 23.10
C GLU A 20 -7.72 -28.30 21.89
N ILE A 21 -8.68 -28.70 21.06
CA ILE A 21 -9.16 -27.88 19.93
C ILE A 21 -9.71 -26.54 20.45
N MET A 22 -10.48 -26.53 21.53
CA MET A 22 -11.01 -25.29 22.12
C MET A 22 -9.88 -24.39 22.61
N LYS A 23 -8.90 -24.92 23.33
CA LYS A 23 -7.72 -24.18 23.79
C LYS A 23 -6.98 -23.54 22.63
N GLN A 24 -6.69 -24.32 21.58
CA GLN A 24 -6.02 -23.81 20.38
C GLN A 24 -6.83 -22.71 19.68
N SER A 25 -8.14 -22.86 19.59
CA SER A 25 -9.03 -21.85 19.04
C SER A 25 -8.99 -20.55 19.83
N ILE A 26 -9.06 -20.64 21.17
CA ILE A 26 -8.97 -19.47 22.05
C ILE A 26 -7.60 -18.80 21.92
N MET A 27 -6.52 -19.56 22.01
CA MET A 27 -5.14 -19.04 21.91
C MET A 27 -4.90 -18.34 20.60
N SER A 28 -5.37 -18.88 19.48
CA SER A 28 -5.14 -18.29 18.15
C SER A 28 -6.02 -17.05 17.87
N ASN A 29 -7.21 -16.98 18.45
CA ASN A 29 -8.20 -15.98 18.10
C ASN A 29 -8.36 -14.86 19.13
N ALA A 30 -8.22 -15.14 20.45
CA ALA A 30 -8.58 -14.20 21.50
C ALA A 30 -7.76 -12.89 21.42
N GLY A 31 -6.46 -12.96 21.16
CA GLY A 31 -5.61 -11.76 21.00
C GLY A 31 -5.95 -10.99 19.72
N ARG A 32 -6.07 -11.72 18.61
CA ARG A 32 -6.23 -11.12 17.28
C ARG A 32 -7.60 -10.50 17.05
N TYR A 33 -8.65 -11.08 17.63
CA TYR A 33 -10.04 -10.65 17.41
C TYR A 33 -10.71 -10.07 18.67
N SER A 34 -9.90 -9.58 19.63
CA SER A 34 -10.43 -8.94 20.83
C SER A 34 -10.99 -7.55 20.54
N THR A 35 -12.03 -7.16 21.29
CA THR A 35 -12.59 -5.81 21.25
C THR A 35 -11.55 -4.76 21.66
N ALA A 36 -10.66 -5.08 22.58
CA ALA A 36 -9.58 -4.17 22.99
C ALA A 36 -8.66 -3.83 21.81
N ARG A 37 -8.22 -4.84 21.04
CA ARG A 37 -7.42 -4.62 19.84
C ARG A 37 -8.19 -3.81 18.79
N MET A 38 -9.45 -4.14 18.56
CA MET A 38 -10.32 -3.41 17.65
C MET A 38 -10.40 -1.92 18.03
N LEU A 39 -10.63 -1.63 19.30
CA LEU A 39 -10.72 -0.25 19.79
C LEU A 39 -9.40 0.51 19.60
N ILE A 40 -8.26 -0.13 19.89
CA ILE A 40 -6.94 0.46 19.67
C ILE A 40 -6.72 0.75 18.18
N ASP A 41 -7.05 -0.20 17.30
CA ASP A 41 -6.92 -0.02 15.85
C ASP A 41 -7.79 1.14 15.34
N TYR A 42 -9.06 1.21 15.75
CA TYR A 42 -9.95 2.30 15.35
C TYR A 42 -9.48 3.65 15.88
N THR A 43 -9.05 3.70 17.13
CA THR A 43 -8.53 4.94 17.74
C THR A 43 -7.32 5.45 16.97
N ASN A 44 -6.33 4.58 16.73
CA ASN A 44 -5.07 5.00 16.12
C ASN A 44 -5.17 5.24 14.61
N LYS A 45 -6.00 4.45 13.90
CA LYS A 45 -6.09 4.52 12.43
C LYS A 45 -7.11 5.54 11.93
N PHE A 46 -8.16 5.82 12.72
CA PHE A 46 -9.27 6.65 12.29
C PHE A 46 -9.54 7.83 13.24
N TYR A 47 -9.83 7.59 14.52
CA TYR A 47 -10.30 8.65 15.40
C TYR A 47 -9.24 9.73 15.66
N MET A 48 -8.02 9.35 15.99
CA MET A 48 -6.95 10.31 16.24
C MET A 48 -6.54 11.09 14.98
N PRO A 49 -6.32 10.44 13.80
CA PRO A 49 -6.07 11.15 12.57
C PRO A 49 -7.19 12.11 12.18
N LEU A 50 -8.46 11.70 12.28
CA LEU A 50 -9.61 12.56 11.99
C LEU A 50 -9.72 13.74 12.95
N CYS A 51 -9.49 13.52 14.25
CA CYS A 51 -9.49 14.58 15.25
C CYS A 51 -8.39 15.62 14.97
N ASN A 52 -7.21 15.15 14.60
CA ASN A 52 -6.10 16.05 14.24
C ASN A 52 -6.43 16.89 12.99
N LEU A 53 -7.00 16.26 11.95
CA LEU A 53 -7.46 16.97 10.75
C LEU A 53 -8.56 17.98 11.10
N TYR A 54 -9.55 17.59 11.88
CA TYR A 54 -10.63 18.47 12.31
C TYR A 54 -10.06 19.71 13.04
N ASN A 55 -9.20 19.51 14.03
CA ASN A 55 -8.61 20.61 14.78
C ASN A 55 -7.74 21.53 13.92
N LYS A 56 -7.06 20.98 12.90
CA LYS A 56 -6.22 21.75 11.98
C LYS A 56 -7.04 22.61 11.02
N TYR A 57 -8.14 22.07 10.47
CA TYR A 57 -8.84 22.69 9.34
C TYR A 57 -10.24 23.22 9.66
N TYR A 58 -10.83 22.85 10.80
CA TYR A 58 -12.18 23.33 11.15
C TYR A 58 -12.29 24.85 11.32
N THR A 59 -11.23 25.48 11.78
CA THR A 59 -11.16 26.93 12.00
C THR A 59 -10.66 27.70 10.79
N ASP A 60 -10.16 27.02 9.77
CA ASP A 60 -9.56 27.60 8.57
C ASP A 60 -10.29 27.13 7.30
N LEU A 61 -11.37 27.85 6.96
CA LEU A 61 -12.14 27.58 5.74
C LEU A 61 -11.35 27.84 4.46
N SER A 62 -10.26 28.63 4.51
CA SER A 62 -9.41 28.86 3.33
C SER A 62 -8.68 27.58 2.93
N SER A 63 -8.16 26.82 3.88
CA SER A 63 -7.52 25.51 3.62
C SER A 63 -8.47 24.51 3.00
N VAL A 64 -9.76 24.55 3.36
CA VAL A 64 -10.78 23.68 2.72
C VAL A 64 -11.02 24.09 1.27
N ALA A 65 -11.05 25.40 0.98
CA ALA A 65 -11.20 25.88 -0.39
C ALA A 65 -9.98 25.54 -1.25
N GLU A 66 -8.78 25.68 -0.72
CA GLU A 66 -7.52 25.28 -1.36
C GLU A 66 -7.51 23.79 -1.66
N PHE A 67 -7.90 22.93 -0.72
CA PHE A 67 -8.00 21.50 -0.92
C PHE A 67 -9.00 21.14 -2.03
N ASN A 68 -10.16 21.79 -2.07
CA ASN A 68 -11.14 21.57 -3.14
C ASN A 68 -10.60 22.00 -4.50
N SER A 69 -9.88 23.12 -4.57
CA SER A 69 -9.23 23.60 -5.80
C SER A 69 -8.15 22.61 -6.26
N TRP A 70 -7.32 22.14 -5.34
CA TRP A 70 -6.33 21.09 -5.58
C TRP A 70 -6.97 19.80 -6.12
N LYS A 71 -8.03 19.33 -5.50
CA LYS A 71 -8.77 18.13 -5.92
C LYS A 71 -9.35 18.29 -7.32
N ASN A 72 -9.97 19.42 -7.61
CA ASN A 72 -10.52 19.71 -8.95
C ASN A 72 -9.41 19.77 -10.01
N ASN A 73 -8.26 20.34 -9.68
CA ASN A 73 -7.10 20.33 -10.58
C ASN A 73 -6.65 18.90 -10.89
N LEU A 74 -6.57 18.03 -9.89
CA LEU A 74 -6.22 16.63 -10.11
C LEU A 74 -7.21 15.92 -11.02
N TYR A 75 -8.51 16.04 -10.78
CA TYR A 75 -9.54 15.41 -11.63
C TYR A 75 -9.47 15.88 -13.08
N SER A 76 -9.16 17.16 -13.29
CA SER A 76 -9.08 17.73 -14.64
C SER A 76 -7.85 17.29 -15.42
N ASN A 77 -6.72 17.04 -14.74
CA ASN A 77 -5.42 16.85 -15.39
C ASN A 77 -4.82 15.44 -15.16
N TRP A 78 -5.49 14.55 -14.41
CA TRP A 78 -4.94 13.25 -14.05
C TRP A 78 -4.65 12.35 -15.24
N ASN A 79 -5.48 12.42 -16.25
CA ASN A 79 -5.32 11.61 -17.46
C ASN A 79 -4.09 11.97 -18.29
N ASP A 80 -3.61 13.21 -18.16
CA ASP A 80 -2.45 13.72 -18.88
C ASP A 80 -1.11 13.28 -18.28
N ILE A 81 -1.14 12.69 -17.06
CA ILE A 81 0.04 12.10 -16.45
C ILE A 81 0.53 10.94 -17.30
N THR A 82 1.81 10.92 -17.59
CA THR A 82 2.46 9.75 -18.20
C THR A 82 3.64 9.29 -17.37
N ILE A 83 3.83 7.97 -17.32
CA ILE A 83 4.93 7.33 -16.59
C ILE A 83 5.76 6.56 -17.61
N LYS A 84 7.06 6.77 -17.63
CA LYS A 84 8.01 6.03 -18.46
C LYS A 84 9.04 5.37 -17.56
N GLN A 85 9.27 4.10 -17.78
CA GLN A 85 10.40 3.42 -17.17
C GLN A 85 11.70 3.93 -17.78
N GLU A 86 12.67 4.29 -16.97
CA GLU A 86 14.02 4.48 -17.50
C GLU A 86 14.56 3.14 -17.96
N LYS A 87 15.11 3.13 -19.18
CA LYS A 87 15.81 1.96 -19.72
C LYS A 87 17.05 1.68 -18.89
N GLY A 88 16.89 0.92 -17.86
CA GLY A 88 17.97 0.33 -17.06
C GLY A 88 17.73 -1.17 -17.04
N ASN A 89 18.75 -1.90 -17.25
CA ASN A 89 19.00 -3.33 -17.37
C ASN A 89 18.22 -4.31 -16.45
N LEU A 90 16.94 -4.09 -16.21
CA LEU A 90 16.15 -4.93 -15.29
C LEU A 90 15.29 -5.98 -16.01
N ASP A 91 15.30 -6.02 -17.33
CA ASP A 91 14.66 -7.11 -18.08
C ASP A 91 15.58 -8.34 -18.02
N ASN A 92 15.15 -9.37 -17.30
CA ASN A 92 15.83 -10.67 -17.16
C ASN A 92 17.22 -10.62 -16.46
N ILE A 93 17.36 -9.81 -15.42
CA ILE A 93 18.56 -9.89 -14.57
C ILE A 93 18.42 -11.02 -13.55
N THR A 94 19.53 -11.70 -13.28
CA THR A 94 19.63 -12.64 -12.16
C THR A 94 20.26 -11.90 -10.99
N VAL A 95 19.56 -11.89 -9.86
CA VAL A 95 20.01 -11.26 -8.62
C VAL A 95 19.94 -12.29 -7.50
N ASP A 96 20.97 -12.35 -6.69
CA ASP A 96 20.97 -13.23 -5.53
C ASP A 96 19.94 -12.75 -4.48
N ALA A 97 19.32 -13.70 -3.79
CA ALA A 97 18.40 -13.37 -2.70
C ALA A 97 19.11 -12.57 -1.59
N GLY A 98 18.43 -11.56 -1.07
CA GLY A 98 18.98 -10.63 -0.09
C GLY A 98 19.67 -9.40 -0.68
N ASN A 99 19.78 -9.31 -2.01
CA ASN A 99 20.30 -8.12 -2.68
C ASN A 99 19.18 -7.10 -2.96
N ASN A 100 19.61 -5.86 -3.11
CA ASN A 100 18.73 -4.73 -3.43
C ASN A 100 18.83 -4.38 -4.91
N ILE A 101 17.70 -4.01 -5.50
CA ILE A 101 17.63 -3.49 -6.87
C ILE A 101 17.14 -2.04 -6.81
N THR A 102 17.82 -1.16 -7.53
CA THR A 102 17.37 0.22 -7.71
C THR A 102 16.55 0.32 -8.99
N VAL A 103 15.33 0.82 -8.87
CA VAL A 103 14.39 1.02 -9.98
C VAL A 103 14.10 2.51 -10.16
N ARG A 104 13.98 2.96 -11.41
CA ARG A 104 13.75 4.36 -11.75
C ARG A 104 12.64 4.53 -12.76
N CYS A 105 11.89 5.60 -12.60
CA CYS A 105 10.92 6.03 -13.61
C CYS A 105 10.91 7.55 -13.77
N LYS A 106 10.47 8.01 -14.94
CA LYS A 106 10.17 9.40 -15.21
C LYS A 106 8.66 9.58 -15.25
N VAL A 107 8.18 10.61 -14.56
CA VAL A 107 6.79 11.01 -14.54
C VAL A 107 6.66 12.37 -15.18
N TYR A 108 5.81 12.47 -16.18
CA TYR A 108 5.43 13.74 -16.81
C TYR A 108 4.17 14.29 -16.17
N LEU A 109 4.23 15.52 -15.67
CA LEU A 109 3.15 16.22 -14.94
C LEU A 109 2.88 17.59 -15.57
N PRO A 110 2.07 17.69 -16.61
CA PRO A 110 1.94 18.96 -17.36
C PRO A 110 1.29 20.09 -16.54
N ASN A 111 0.27 19.79 -15.74
CA ASN A 111 -0.52 20.78 -15.01
C ASN A 111 -0.74 20.40 -13.52
N ILE A 112 0.04 19.47 -13.01
CA ILE A 112 -0.03 18.99 -11.62
C ILE A 112 1.31 19.26 -10.96
N ASP A 113 1.28 19.80 -9.73
CA ASP A 113 2.48 20.01 -8.93
C ASP A 113 3.06 18.67 -8.50
N LYS A 114 4.40 18.54 -8.59
CA LYS A 114 5.13 17.32 -8.18
C LYS A 114 4.90 16.90 -6.73
N ASN A 115 4.58 17.86 -5.84
CA ASN A 115 4.27 17.60 -4.45
C ASN A 115 2.84 17.08 -4.24
N SER A 116 1.98 17.19 -5.25
CA SER A 116 0.58 16.72 -5.25
C SER A 116 0.44 15.24 -5.57
N ILE A 117 1.56 14.54 -5.85
CA ILE A 117 1.57 13.14 -6.19
C ILE A 117 2.62 12.35 -5.38
N GLU A 118 2.42 11.06 -5.30
CA GLU A 118 3.40 10.11 -4.83
C GLU A 118 3.63 9.04 -5.89
N ALA A 119 4.85 8.95 -6.40
CA ALA A 119 5.25 7.84 -7.25
C ALA A 119 5.56 6.62 -6.39
N GLN A 120 5.11 5.45 -6.80
CA GLN A 120 5.28 4.20 -6.06
C GLN A 120 5.72 3.08 -7.00
N VAL A 121 6.63 2.23 -6.52
CA VAL A 121 6.88 0.93 -7.12
C VAL A 121 6.02 -0.11 -6.45
N TYR A 122 5.38 -0.92 -7.28
CA TYR A 122 4.50 -2.02 -6.90
C TYR A 122 5.16 -3.30 -7.38
N TYR A 123 5.59 -4.17 -6.47
CA TYR A 123 6.35 -5.35 -6.84
C TYR A 123 5.94 -6.58 -6.01
N GLY A 124 6.26 -7.76 -6.51
CA GLY A 124 6.01 -9.01 -5.82
C GLY A 124 6.60 -10.20 -6.56
N GLN A 125 6.55 -11.35 -5.90
CA GLN A 125 7.03 -12.60 -6.46
C GLN A 125 6.00 -13.17 -7.44
N ILE A 126 6.47 -13.58 -8.63
CA ILE A 126 5.63 -14.23 -9.64
C ILE A 126 5.62 -15.73 -9.37
N MET A 127 4.44 -16.27 -9.08
CA MET A 127 4.21 -17.70 -8.88
C MET A 127 4.14 -18.44 -10.21
N GLU A 128 4.27 -19.76 -10.20
CA GLU A 128 4.20 -20.61 -11.41
C GLU A 128 2.92 -20.43 -12.23
N ASN A 129 1.81 -20.07 -11.58
CA ASN A 129 0.54 -19.76 -12.23
C ASN A 129 0.44 -18.32 -12.80
N GLY A 130 1.52 -17.55 -12.76
CA GLY A 130 1.58 -16.16 -13.21
C GLY A 130 0.94 -15.14 -12.27
N ILE A 131 0.44 -15.57 -11.11
CA ILE A 131 -0.11 -14.67 -10.10
C ILE A 131 1.04 -14.07 -9.28
N VAL A 132 0.97 -12.77 -9.01
CA VAL A 132 1.92 -12.08 -8.13
C VAL A 132 1.49 -12.27 -6.68
N ASP A 133 2.39 -12.81 -5.86
CA ASP A 133 2.18 -13.01 -4.42
C ASP A 133 3.07 -12.05 -3.62
N LYS A 134 2.72 -11.87 -2.35
CA LYS A 134 3.45 -11.03 -1.39
C LYS A 134 3.74 -9.63 -1.93
N ILE A 135 2.72 -9.03 -2.50
CA ILE A 135 2.79 -7.69 -3.09
C ILE A 135 3.27 -6.68 -2.05
N GLN A 136 4.27 -5.90 -2.43
CA GLN A 136 4.79 -4.78 -1.66
C GLN A 136 4.70 -3.48 -2.47
N ILE A 137 4.52 -2.38 -1.76
CA ILE A 137 4.40 -1.04 -2.33
C ILE A 137 5.43 -0.17 -1.62
N ILE A 138 6.34 0.42 -2.39
CA ILE A 138 7.37 1.31 -1.86
C ILE A 138 7.20 2.69 -2.48
N PRO A 139 7.07 3.76 -1.65
CA PRO A 139 7.17 5.13 -2.15
C PRO A 139 8.54 5.39 -2.77
N MET A 140 8.55 6.13 -3.87
CA MET A 140 9.77 6.50 -4.57
C MET A 140 10.23 7.90 -4.19
N ASN A 141 11.54 8.11 -4.16
CA ASN A 141 12.15 9.40 -3.90
C ASN A 141 12.36 10.17 -5.19
N LEU A 142 12.04 11.47 -5.18
CA LEU A 142 12.35 12.38 -6.27
C LEU A 142 13.86 12.62 -6.29
N ILE A 143 14.52 12.29 -7.41
CA ILE A 143 15.96 12.43 -7.59
C ILE A 143 16.35 13.47 -8.64
N GLY A 144 15.43 13.84 -9.52
CA GLY A 144 15.66 14.84 -10.57
C GLY A 144 14.36 15.56 -10.96
N SER A 145 14.47 16.83 -11.31
CA SER A 145 13.35 17.62 -11.81
C SER A 145 13.76 18.50 -12.97
N ASP A 146 12.99 18.44 -14.05
CA ASP A 146 13.04 19.38 -15.19
C ASP A 146 11.70 20.11 -15.24
N ASP A 147 11.63 21.27 -14.58
CA ASP A 147 10.40 22.02 -14.46
C ASP A 147 9.98 22.68 -15.80
N GLU A 148 10.90 22.85 -16.77
CA GLU A 148 10.60 23.35 -18.11
C GLU A 148 9.86 22.28 -18.93
N LYS A 149 10.35 21.04 -18.86
CA LYS A 149 9.73 19.90 -19.56
C LYS A 149 8.62 19.23 -18.76
N LYS A 150 8.43 19.62 -17.47
CA LYS A 150 7.50 18.96 -16.55
C LYS A 150 7.78 17.47 -16.36
N GLU A 151 9.04 17.08 -16.44
CA GLU A 151 9.51 15.70 -16.24
C GLU A 151 10.24 15.57 -14.91
N TYR A 152 9.86 14.56 -14.13
CA TYR A 152 10.35 14.31 -12.78
C TYR A 152 10.85 12.88 -12.67
N GLU A 153 12.07 12.71 -12.18
CA GLU A 153 12.71 11.41 -12.03
C GLU A 153 12.54 10.91 -10.60
N TYR A 154 12.07 9.67 -10.49
CA TYR A 154 11.86 9.00 -9.22
C TYR A 154 12.67 7.71 -9.13
N GLU A 155 13.16 7.41 -7.93
CA GLU A 155 13.95 6.23 -7.62
C GLU A 155 13.43 5.53 -6.37
N ALA A 156 13.48 4.20 -6.37
CA ALA A 156 13.28 3.39 -5.17
C ALA A 156 14.24 2.20 -5.16
N THR A 157 14.58 1.74 -3.96
CA THR A 157 15.31 0.51 -3.73
C THR A 157 14.34 -0.59 -3.31
N VAL A 158 14.34 -1.67 -4.06
CA VAL A 158 13.52 -2.87 -3.84
C VAL A 158 14.40 -3.96 -3.26
N GLU A 159 14.03 -4.51 -2.12
CA GLU A 159 14.73 -5.61 -1.47
C GLU A 159 14.14 -6.96 -1.91
N LEU A 160 14.96 -7.84 -2.45
CA LEU A 160 14.59 -9.20 -2.87
C LEU A 160 14.95 -10.20 -1.77
N THR A 161 14.04 -10.42 -0.85
CA THR A 161 14.28 -11.23 0.36
C THR A 161 14.39 -12.73 0.11
N THR A 162 13.83 -13.24 -0.99
CA THR A 162 13.82 -14.67 -1.33
C THR A 162 14.19 -14.88 -2.79
N GLY A 163 14.73 -16.06 -3.12
CA GLY A 163 14.94 -16.45 -4.51
C GLY A 163 13.63 -16.61 -5.27
N GLY A 164 13.64 -16.40 -6.58
CA GLY A 164 12.49 -16.58 -7.46
C GLY A 164 12.37 -15.47 -8.51
N ASN A 165 11.29 -15.54 -9.29
CA ASN A 165 10.97 -14.53 -10.28
C ASN A 165 10.17 -13.41 -9.64
N TYR A 166 10.57 -12.16 -9.86
CA TYR A 166 9.87 -10.97 -9.39
C TYR A 166 9.36 -10.14 -10.56
N GLY A 167 8.17 -9.58 -10.38
CA GLY A 167 7.63 -8.56 -11.27
C GLY A 167 7.50 -7.24 -10.53
N TYR A 168 7.64 -6.14 -11.25
CA TYR A 168 7.38 -4.81 -10.71
C TYR A 168 6.71 -3.92 -11.76
N THR A 169 6.04 -2.88 -11.26
CA THR A 169 5.42 -1.84 -12.07
C THR A 169 5.41 -0.53 -11.30
N PHE A 170 5.15 0.56 -11.99
CA PHE A 170 5.08 1.88 -11.38
C PHE A 170 3.66 2.41 -11.41
N ARG A 171 3.31 3.13 -10.36
CA ARG A 171 2.07 3.89 -10.30
C ARG A 171 2.28 5.25 -9.64
N VAL A 172 1.38 6.17 -9.93
CA VAL A 172 1.27 7.47 -9.28
C VAL A 172 -0.06 7.55 -8.58
N MET A 173 -0.03 8.02 -7.33
CA MET A 173 -1.19 8.26 -6.47
C MET A 173 -1.24 9.73 -6.07
N PRO A 174 -2.43 10.29 -5.76
CA PRO A 174 -2.55 11.61 -5.17
C PRO A 174 -1.86 11.69 -3.80
N LYS A 175 -1.27 12.84 -3.49
CA LYS A 175 -0.65 13.11 -2.20
C LYS A 175 -1.07 14.48 -1.68
N ASN A 176 -1.70 14.49 -0.51
CA ASN A 176 -2.06 15.71 0.21
C ASN A 176 -2.21 15.39 1.71
N GLU A 177 -1.84 16.31 2.58
CA GLU A 177 -1.96 16.14 4.04
C GLU A 177 -3.41 15.97 4.52
N MET A 178 -4.37 16.50 3.76
CA MET A 178 -5.80 16.37 4.08
C MET A 178 -6.40 15.03 3.65
N LEU A 179 -5.67 14.22 2.89
CA LEU A 179 -6.10 12.88 2.51
C LEU A 179 -5.68 11.88 3.60
N LEU A 180 -6.65 11.24 4.23
CA LEU A 180 -6.40 10.09 5.10
C LEU A 180 -6.01 8.85 4.31
N ASP A 181 -6.65 8.67 3.16
CA ASP A 181 -6.36 7.57 2.23
C ASP A 181 -6.44 8.12 0.79
N PRO A 182 -5.31 8.13 0.05
CA PRO A 182 -5.28 8.56 -1.34
C PRO A 182 -6.24 7.77 -2.25
N ALA A 183 -6.58 6.53 -1.90
CA ALA A 183 -7.50 5.70 -2.67
C ALA A 183 -8.92 6.25 -2.71
N ASN A 184 -9.31 7.12 -1.75
CA ASN A 184 -10.65 7.71 -1.70
C ASN A 184 -10.96 8.66 -2.88
N LEU A 185 -9.96 9.06 -3.66
CA LEU A 185 -10.17 9.89 -4.85
C LEU A 185 -10.39 9.06 -6.13
N ASP A 186 -10.25 7.74 -6.07
CA ASP A 186 -10.28 6.83 -7.23
C ASP A 186 -9.29 7.22 -8.35
N LEU A 187 -8.26 7.97 -8.00
CA LEU A 187 -7.21 8.42 -8.91
C LEU A 187 -5.96 7.54 -8.75
N VAL A 188 -5.69 6.75 -9.75
CA VAL A 188 -4.45 5.99 -9.87
C VAL A 188 -3.98 6.01 -11.32
N LYS A 189 -2.70 6.27 -11.53
CA LYS A 189 -2.10 6.19 -12.87
C LYS A 189 -1.05 5.10 -12.86
N TRP A 190 -1.26 4.08 -13.67
CA TRP A 190 -0.27 3.02 -13.90
C TRP A 190 0.58 3.35 -15.12
N ILE A 191 1.80 2.82 -15.14
CA ILE A 191 2.62 2.85 -16.34
C ILE A 191 1.91 2.08 -17.45
N THR A 192 1.87 2.67 -18.63
CA THR A 192 1.36 2.00 -19.84
C THR A 192 2.55 1.52 -20.67
N LYS A 193 2.43 0.30 -21.21
CA LYS A 193 3.43 -0.28 -22.12
C LYS A 193 3.45 0.47 -23.44
#